data_1eca21db3ed9d0790d66f3c8413cb413
#
_entry.id   1eca21db3ed9d0790d66f3c8413cb413
#
_cell.length_a   1.000
_cell.length_b   1.000
_cell.length_c   1.000
_cell.angle_alpha   90.00
_cell.angle_beta   90.00
_cell.angle_gamma   90.00
#
_symmetry.space_group_name_H-M   'P 1'
#
loop_
_entity.id
_entity.type
_entity.pdbx_description
1 polymer ?
#
loop_
_entity_poly.entity_id
_entity_poly.type
_entity_poly.pdbx_seq_one_letter_code
_entity_poly.pdbx_strand_id
1 'polypeptide(L)'
;MSNIPLKQIHFNGVTMQIPQVWNYETEEYNEEDGTKSYSLSISAEGHDVRNIEISWGVIPEGSNSYIEACGTYESVVGEEDLSVNDEPIICFEFQKREANGFNVYTEDGLPCFFFCSDIESKGKNNLLTVLVCAANNEDLQSLLDFVEEYLTVE
;
A
#
# COMPACT_ATOMS: atom_id res chain seq x y z
N MET A 1 -20.95 -15.46 4.72
CA MET A 1 -20.83 -14.56 3.91
C MET A 1 -21.54 -13.31 4.13
N SER A 2 -20.92 -12.35 4.17
CA SER A 2 -21.55 -11.13 4.52
C SER A 2 -22.11 -10.43 3.31
N ASN A 3 -23.22 -9.77 3.52
CA ASN A 3 -23.82 -9.00 2.46
C ASN A 3 -23.59 -7.52 2.72
N ILE A 4 -22.41 -7.18 3.14
CA ILE A 4 -22.07 -5.79 3.42
C ILE A 4 -22.09 -5.00 2.11
N PRO A 5 -22.88 -3.92 2.04
CA PRO A 5 -22.87 -3.09 0.84
C PRO A 5 -21.52 -2.46 0.62
N LEU A 6 -21.08 -2.45 -0.62
CA LEU A 6 -19.81 -1.85 -1.00
C LEU A 6 -20.04 -0.59 -1.81
N LYS A 7 -19.07 0.32 -1.76
CA LYS A 7 -19.04 1.46 -2.64
C LYS A 7 -17.76 1.41 -3.43
N GLN A 8 -17.80 1.96 -4.63
CA GLN A 8 -16.67 1.93 -5.53
C GLN A 8 -15.99 3.30 -5.56
N ILE A 9 -14.67 3.27 -5.45
CA ILE A 9 -13.85 4.46 -5.58
C ILE A 9 -13.08 4.32 -6.87
N HIS A 10 -13.15 5.33 -7.72
CA HIS A 10 -12.42 5.33 -8.99
C HIS A 10 -11.61 6.63 -9.05
N PHE A 11 -10.29 6.50 -9.11
CA PHE A 11 -9.42 7.68 -9.05
C PHE A 11 -8.15 7.43 -9.87
N ASN A 12 -8.03 8.14 -10.99
CA ASN A 12 -6.83 8.10 -11.84
C ASN A 12 -6.27 6.72 -12.16
N GLY A 13 -7.14 5.84 -12.67
CA GLY A 13 -6.71 4.51 -13.11
C GLY A 13 -6.74 3.45 -12.05
N VAL A 14 -7.09 3.81 -10.81
CA VAL A 14 -7.21 2.85 -9.73
C VAL A 14 -8.68 2.78 -9.30
N THR A 15 -9.17 1.57 -9.16
CA THR A 15 -10.53 1.34 -8.69
C THR A 15 -10.45 0.47 -7.45
N MET A 16 -11.18 0.86 -6.41
CA MET A 16 -11.20 0.12 -5.16
C MET A 16 -12.63 0.01 -4.66
N GLN A 17 -13.01 -1.14 -4.14
CA GLN A 17 -14.32 -1.31 -3.53
C GLN A 17 -14.15 -1.47 -2.04
N ILE A 18 -14.89 -0.69 -1.27
CA ILE A 18 -14.80 -0.74 0.21
C ILE A 18 -16.22 -0.75 0.77
N PRO A 19 -16.38 -1.23 2.01
CA PRO A 19 -17.68 -1.14 2.67
C PRO A 19 -18.17 0.30 2.70
N GLN A 20 -19.46 0.49 2.52
CA GLN A 20 -20.03 1.84 2.44
C GLN A 20 -19.79 2.68 3.69
N VAL A 21 -19.65 2.04 4.84
CA VAL A 21 -19.45 2.76 6.09
C VAL A 21 -18.02 3.23 6.30
N TRP A 22 -17.10 2.76 5.47
CA TRP A 22 -15.71 3.21 5.58
C TRP A 22 -15.55 4.58 4.92
N ASN A 23 -14.59 5.36 5.42
CA ASN A 23 -14.27 6.68 4.87
C ASN A 23 -13.01 6.62 4.03
N TYR A 24 -12.91 7.55 3.08
CA TYR A 24 -11.71 7.63 2.28
C TYR A 24 -11.44 9.06 1.85
N GLU A 25 -10.18 9.32 1.50
CA GLU A 25 -9.76 10.61 0.96
C GLU A 25 -8.79 10.36 -0.18
N THR A 26 -8.82 11.22 -1.18
CA THR A 26 -7.90 11.14 -2.32
C THR A 26 -7.10 12.41 -2.42
N GLU A 27 -5.85 12.29 -2.88
CA GLU A 27 -4.98 13.44 -3.08
C GLU A 27 -4.16 13.26 -4.34
N GLU A 28 -3.83 14.37 -4.96
CA GLU A 28 -2.99 14.40 -6.14
C GLU A 28 -1.79 15.28 -5.82
N TYR A 29 -0.60 14.79 -6.14
CA TYR A 29 0.63 15.51 -5.88
C TYR A 29 1.34 15.82 -7.19
N ASN A 30 1.94 17.01 -7.27
CA ASN A 30 2.75 17.39 -8.41
C ASN A 30 4.22 17.25 -8.03
N GLU A 31 4.95 16.43 -8.78
CA GLU A 31 6.36 16.20 -8.53
C GLU A 31 7.20 17.27 -9.22
N GLU A 32 8.43 17.41 -8.78
CA GLU A 32 9.32 18.43 -9.34
C GLU A 32 9.61 18.24 -10.83
N ASP A 33 9.59 16.99 -11.27
CA ASP A 33 9.87 16.67 -12.67
C ASP A 33 8.66 16.80 -13.58
N GLY A 34 7.55 17.30 -13.05
CA GLY A 34 6.33 17.49 -13.83
C GLY A 34 5.41 16.30 -13.85
N THR A 35 5.81 15.18 -13.25
CA THR A 35 4.92 14.02 -13.17
C THR A 35 3.95 14.23 -12.01
N LYS A 36 2.94 13.37 -11.95
CA LYS A 36 1.97 13.41 -10.86
C LYS A 36 1.92 12.09 -10.16
N SER A 37 1.67 12.14 -8.87
CA SER A 37 1.41 10.95 -8.09
C SER A 37 0.08 11.13 -7.37
N TYR A 38 -0.51 10.01 -6.97
CA TYR A 38 -1.85 10.02 -6.40
C TYR A 38 -1.87 9.17 -5.15
N SER A 39 -2.75 9.50 -4.22
CA SER A 39 -2.92 8.67 -3.04
C SER A 39 -4.38 8.52 -2.69
N LEU A 40 -4.68 7.39 -2.09
CA LEU A 40 -6.00 7.04 -1.60
C LEU A 40 -5.81 6.54 -0.18
N SER A 41 -6.43 7.23 0.78
CA SER A 41 -6.36 6.83 2.18
C SER A 41 -7.73 6.34 2.61
N ILE A 42 -7.79 5.15 3.16
CA ILE A 42 -9.04 4.51 3.56
C ILE A 42 -8.99 4.23 5.05
N SER A 43 -10.06 4.60 5.75
CA SER A 43 -10.18 4.36 7.19
C SER A 43 -11.45 3.56 7.44
N ALA A 44 -11.31 2.41 8.09
CA ALA A 44 -12.46 1.60 8.45
C ALA A 44 -13.13 2.19 9.68
N GLU A 45 -14.46 2.23 9.65
CA GLU A 45 -15.21 2.67 10.83
C GLU A 45 -15.28 1.54 11.82
N GLY A 46 -15.27 1.88 13.09
CA GLY A 46 -15.41 0.90 14.13
C GLY A 46 -14.42 1.10 15.24
N HIS A 47 -14.25 0.08 16.04
CA HIS A 47 -13.43 0.15 17.24
C HIS A 47 -11.98 -0.19 16.97
N ASP A 48 -11.73 -0.85 15.87
CA ASP A 48 -10.37 -1.33 15.56
C ASP A 48 -9.65 -0.37 14.64
N VAL A 49 -8.33 -0.32 14.80
CA VAL A 49 -7.49 0.44 13.90
C VAL A 49 -7.39 -0.35 12.61
N ARG A 50 -7.88 0.23 11.54
CA ARG A 50 -7.80 -0.37 10.21
C ARG A 50 -7.62 0.74 9.20
N ASN A 51 -6.41 0.87 8.70
CA ASN A 51 -6.09 1.91 7.72
C ASN A 51 -5.40 1.30 6.53
N ILE A 52 -5.79 1.76 5.34
CA ILE A 52 -5.17 1.34 4.10
C ILE A 52 -4.77 2.60 3.37
N GLU A 53 -3.49 2.70 3.00
CA GLU A 53 -3.01 3.82 2.20
C GLU A 53 -2.43 3.28 0.92
N ILE A 54 -2.90 3.79 -0.19
CA ILE A 54 -2.48 3.34 -1.51
C ILE A 54 -1.98 4.56 -2.27
N SER A 55 -0.77 4.46 -2.81
CA SER A 55 -0.21 5.55 -3.61
C SER A 55 0.30 4.97 -4.92
N TRP A 56 0.23 5.77 -5.99
CA TRP A 56 0.77 5.32 -7.25
C TRP A 56 1.27 6.52 -8.05
N GLY A 57 2.27 6.26 -8.88
CA GLY A 57 2.88 7.28 -9.71
C GLY A 57 3.94 6.66 -10.60
N VAL A 58 4.55 7.47 -11.44
CA VAL A 58 5.58 6.99 -12.34
C VAL A 58 6.81 6.58 -11.54
N ILE A 59 7.37 5.42 -11.86
CA ILE A 59 8.60 4.96 -11.21
C ILE A 59 9.76 5.86 -11.62
N PRO A 60 10.58 6.33 -10.67
CA PRO A 60 11.77 7.09 -11.02
C PRO A 60 12.70 6.26 -11.93
N GLU A 61 13.34 6.94 -12.86
CA GLU A 61 14.25 6.27 -13.78
C GLU A 61 15.34 5.53 -13.01
N GLY A 62 15.56 4.28 -13.39
CA GLY A 62 16.57 3.44 -12.75
C GLY A 62 16.13 2.77 -11.49
N SER A 63 14.84 2.90 -11.11
CA SER A 63 14.34 2.30 -9.89
C SER A 63 13.34 1.18 -10.18
N ASN A 64 12.93 0.48 -9.13
CA ASN A 64 11.91 -0.57 -9.21
C ASN A 64 11.34 -0.78 -7.82
N SER A 65 10.37 -1.68 -7.70
CA SER A 65 9.69 -1.90 -6.42
C SER A 65 10.65 -2.35 -5.32
N TYR A 66 11.65 -3.14 -5.65
CA TYR A 66 12.61 -3.60 -4.64
C TYR A 66 13.44 -2.42 -4.11
N ILE A 67 13.95 -1.59 -5.02
CA ILE A 67 14.77 -0.43 -4.63
C ILE A 67 13.95 0.55 -3.80
N GLU A 68 12.71 0.79 -4.22
CA GLU A 68 11.84 1.70 -3.48
C GLU A 68 11.48 1.17 -2.10
N ALA A 69 11.23 -0.13 -2.00
CA ALA A 69 10.94 -0.74 -0.70
C ALA A 69 12.15 -0.64 0.23
N CYS A 70 13.35 -0.88 -0.29
CA CYS A 70 14.57 -0.76 0.50
C CYS A 70 14.76 0.67 1.01
N GLY A 71 14.55 1.66 0.14
CA GLY A 71 14.69 3.05 0.52
C GLY A 71 13.71 3.45 1.60
N THR A 72 12.47 2.99 1.48
CA THR A 72 11.45 3.28 2.48
C THR A 72 11.78 2.59 3.79
N TYR A 73 12.25 1.35 3.73
CA TYR A 73 12.64 0.63 4.93
C TYR A 73 13.70 1.40 5.70
N GLU A 74 14.75 1.86 4.99
CA GLU A 74 15.81 2.64 5.63
C GLU A 74 15.30 3.94 6.25
N SER A 75 14.32 4.55 5.60
CA SER A 75 13.76 5.81 6.07
C SER A 75 12.86 5.60 7.29
N VAL A 76 12.04 4.55 7.27
CA VAL A 76 11.05 4.31 8.31
C VAL A 76 11.66 3.65 9.54
N VAL A 77 12.44 2.60 9.33
CA VAL A 77 13.02 1.84 10.42
C VAL A 77 14.25 2.54 10.98
N GLY A 78 15.00 3.22 10.12
CA GLY A 78 16.21 3.90 10.54
C GLY A 78 17.33 2.91 10.74
N GLU A 79 18.41 3.39 11.29
CA GLU A 79 19.58 2.56 11.49
C GLU A 79 19.51 1.71 12.76
N GLU A 80 18.61 2.06 13.65
CA GLU A 80 18.57 1.44 14.97
C GLU A 80 18.24 -0.04 14.97
N ASP A 81 17.34 -0.44 14.08
CA ASP A 81 16.86 -1.81 14.10
C ASP A 81 17.30 -2.65 12.93
N LEU A 82 18.18 -2.15 12.10
CA LEU A 82 18.60 -2.90 10.93
C LEU A 82 19.30 -4.20 11.27
N SER A 83 19.93 -4.26 12.42
CA SER A 83 20.65 -5.45 12.83
C SER A 83 19.73 -6.58 13.30
N VAL A 84 18.47 -6.28 13.50
CA VAL A 84 17.55 -7.25 14.06
C VAL A 84 17.08 -8.25 13.01
N ASN A 85 17.06 -7.82 11.76
CA ASN A 85 16.52 -8.64 10.70
C ASN A 85 17.52 -8.85 9.60
N ASP A 86 17.83 -10.10 9.29
CA ASP A 86 18.76 -10.40 8.22
C ASP A 86 18.18 -10.16 6.84
N GLU A 87 16.87 -10.33 6.72
CA GLU A 87 16.19 -10.12 5.44
C GLU A 87 14.93 -9.32 5.68
N PRO A 88 15.09 -7.99 5.80
CA PRO A 88 13.92 -7.15 6.09
C PRO A 88 12.92 -7.08 4.95
N ILE A 89 13.38 -7.22 3.71
CA ILE A 89 12.50 -7.09 2.55
C ILE A 89 11.99 -8.45 2.13
N ILE A 90 10.68 -8.56 2.01
CA ILE A 90 10.00 -9.79 1.62
C ILE A 90 9.54 -9.64 0.17
N CYS A 91 9.95 -10.61 -0.68
CA CYS A 91 9.53 -10.61 -2.08
C CYS A 91 8.34 -11.56 -2.22
N PHE A 92 7.30 -11.11 -2.90
CA PHE A 92 6.10 -11.93 -3.06
C PHE A 92 5.35 -11.49 -4.31
N GLU A 93 4.22 -12.10 -4.58
CA GLU A 93 3.39 -11.72 -5.71
C GLU A 93 2.13 -11.01 -5.21
N PHE A 94 1.79 -9.91 -5.86
CA PHE A 94 0.56 -9.20 -5.59
C PHE A 94 -0.16 -9.05 -6.92
N GLN A 95 -1.31 -9.70 -7.06
CA GLN A 95 -2.08 -9.69 -8.30
C GLN A 95 -1.22 -10.10 -9.50
N LYS A 96 -0.41 -11.16 -9.30
CA LYS A 96 0.47 -11.72 -10.32
C LYS A 96 1.61 -10.81 -10.76
N ARG A 97 1.92 -9.80 -9.95
CA ARG A 97 3.04 -8.90 -10.18
C ARG A 97 4.02 -9.04 -9.04
N GLU A 98 5.27 -8.76 -9.34
CA GLU A 98 6.30 -8.78 -8.30
C GLU A 98 6.04 -7.66 -7.30
N ALA A 99 6.14 -7.97 -6.03
CA ALA A 99 5.98 -7.01 -4.95
C ALA A 99 7.08 -7.20 -3.92
N ASN A 100 7.45 -6.13 -3.25
CA ASN A 100 8.50 -6.15 -2.24
C ASN A 100 8.05 -5.30 -1.07
N GLY A 101 8.16 -5.85 0.13
CA GLY A 101 7.67 -5.13 1.29
C GLY A 101 8.31 -5.56 2.59
N PHE A 102 7.81 -5.01 3.67
CA PHE A 102 8.36 -5.32 4.99
C PHE A 102 7.31 -5.04 6.07
N ASN A 103 7.49 -5.71 7.19
CA ASN A 103 6.63 -5.49 8.35
C ASN A 103 7.18 -4.32 9.17
N VAL A 104 6.28 -3.50 9.69
CA VAL A 104 6.66 -2.39 10.54
C VAL A 104 5.58 -2.26 11.61
N TYR A 105 5.93 -1.60 12.72
CA TYR A 105 5.00 -1.40 13.83
C TYR A 105 4.88 0.09 14.11
N THR A 106 3.68 0.52 14.49
CA THR A 106 3.47 1.89 14.91
C THR A 106 4.12 2.10 16.27
N GLU A 107 4.16 3.34 16.72
CA GLU A 107 4.69 3.64 18.05
C GLU A 107 3.95 2.90 19.14
N ASP A 108 2.66 2.65 18.91
CA ASP A 108 1.82 1.92 19.86
C ASP A 108 1.95 0.41 19.73
N GLY A 109 2.80 -0.06 18.84
CA GLY A 109 3.01 -1.49 18.66
C GLY A 109 2.02 -2.18 17.75
N LEU A 110 1.24 -1.43 16.99
CA LEU A 110 0.27 -2.02 16.07
C LEU A 110 0.96 -2.52 14.81
N PRO A 111 0.61 -3.69 14.30
CA PRO A 111 1.26 -4.25 13.12
C PRO A 111 0.86 -3.55 11.85
N CYS A 112 1.82 -3.34 10.98
CA CYS A 112 1.59 -2.76 9.67
C CYS A 112 2.41 -3.52 8.65
N PHE A 113 1.98 -3.47 7.40
CA PHE A 113 2.75 -4.04 6.31
C PHE A 113 2.81 -3.02 5.18
N PHE A 114 4.00 -2.76 4.71
CA PHE A 114 4.24 -1.83 3.62
C PHE A 114 4.80 -2.62 2.45
N PHE A 115 4.30 -2.34 1.23
CA PHE A 115 4.92 -2.96 0.06
C PHE A 115 4.78 -2.09 -1.17
N CYS A 116 5.65 -2.35 -2.13
CA CYS A 116 5.64 -1.70 -3.44
C CYS A 116 5.51 -2.78 -4.50
N SER A 117 4.84 -2.44 -5.58
CA SER A 117 4.69 -3.35 -6.72
C SER A 117 4.86 -2.55 -8.01
N ASP A 118 5.54 -3.15 -8.98
CA ASP A 118 5.69 -2.53 -10.29
C ASP A 118 4.43 -2.78 -11.10
N ILE A 119 3.87 -1.72 -11.65
CA ILE A 119 2.64 -1.80 -12.42
C ILE A 119 2.87 -1.16 -13.78
N GLU A 120 2.49 -1.86 -14.84
CA GLU A 120 2.53 -1.27 -16.16
C GLU A 120 1.12 -0.82 -16.51
N SER A 121 0.96 0.46 -16.79
CA SER A 121 -0.32 1.01 -17.14
C SER A 121 -0.15 1.98 -18.28
N LYS A 122 -0.90 1.78 -19.36
CA LYS A 122 -0.85 2.67 -20.53
C LYS A 122 0.55 2.82 -21.09
N GLY A 123 1.32 1.74 -21.08
CA GLY A 123 2.67 1.76 -21.62
C GLY A 123 3.73 2.41 -20.75
N LYS A 124 3.37 2.75 -19.52
CA LYS A 124 4.30 3.36 -18.58
C LYS A 124 4.45 2.50 -17.35
N ASN A 125 5.64 2.48 -16.79
CA ASN A 125 5.88 1.77 -15.55
C ASN A 125 5.53 2.68 -14.38
N ASN A 126 4.66 2.19 -13.53
CA ASN A 126 4.25 2.91 -12.33
C ASN A 126 4.60 2.11 -11.10
N LEU A 127 4.72 2.80 -10.00
CA LEU A 127 4.95 2.17 -8.72
C LEU A 127 3.67 2.25 -7.91
N LEU A 128 3.20 1.10 -7.46
CA LEU A 128 2.08 1.04 -6.53
C LEU A 128 2.66 0.85 -5.14
N THR A 129 2.27 1.69 -4.22
CA THR A 129 2.74 1.61 -2.83
C THR A 129 1.53 1.41 -1.94
N VAL A 130 1.59 0.40 -1.07
CA VAL A 130 0.49 0.09 -0.17
C VAL A 130 1.00 -0.02 1.24
N LEU A 131 0.31 0.65 2.17
CA LEU A 131 0.58 0.53 3.59
C LEU A 131 -0.73 0.16 4.27
N VAL A 132 -0.72 -0.94 5.00
CA VAL A 132 -1.90 -1.42 5.73
C VAL A 132 -1.55 -1.52 7.19
N CYS A 133 -2.40 -0.95 8.05
CA CYS A 133 -2.21 -1.02 9.49
C CYS A 133 -3.47 -1.59 10.13
N ALA A 134 -3.29 -2.41 11.15
CA ALA A 134 -4.40 -3.07 11.80
C ALA A 134 -4.14 -3.23 13.30
N ALA A 135 -5.18 -3.67 14.03
CA ALA A 135 -5.06 -3.83 15.47
C ALA A 135 -4.27 -5.09 15.87
N ASN A 136 -4.24 -6.08 14.98
CA ASN A 136 -3.51 -7.32 15.25
C ASN A 136 -3.12 -7.98 13.92
N ASN A 137 -2.30 -9.02 14.00
CA ASN A 137 -1.81 -9.68 12.79
C ASN A 137 -2.90 -10.37 11.97
N GLU A 138 -3.92 -10.90 12.63
CA GLU A 138 -5.01 -11.55 11.92
C GLU A 138 -5.79 -10.55 11.08
N ASP A 139 -6.10 -9.39 11.67
CA ASP A 139 -6.77 -8.34 10.93
C ASP A 139 -5.90 -7.78 9.83
N LEU A 140 -4.59 -7.68 10.08
CA LEU A 140 -3.66 -7.20 9.07
C LEU A 140 -3.69 -8.10 7.85
N GLN A 141 -3.64 -9.41 8.05
CA GLN A 141 -3.69 -10.35 6.94
C GLN A 141 -5.02 -10.24 6.20
N SER A 142 -6.12 -10.10 6.93
CA SER A 142 -7.43 -9.95 6.31
C SER A 142 -7.51 -8.70 5.44
N LEU A 143 -6.93 -7.60 5.91
CA LEU A 143 -6.92 -6.37 5.13
C LEU A 143 -6.04 -6.48 3.90
N LEU A 144 -4.90 -7.16 4.01
CA LEU A 144 -4.04 -7.38 2.86
C LEU A 144 -4.75 -8.21 1.79
N ASP A 145 -5.45 -9.25 2.22
CA ASP A 145 -6.23 -10.07 1.29
C ASP A 145 -7.35 -9.26 0.65
N PHE A 146 -7.96 -8.39 1.44
CA PHE A 146 -9.03 -7.52 0.96
C PHE A 146 -8.51 -6.58 -0.13
N VAL A 147 -7.35 -5.97 0.09
CA VAL A 147 -6.75 -5.08 -0.90
C VAL A 147 -6.46 -5.84 -2.18
N GLU A 148 -5.90 -7.03 -2.08
CA GLU A 148 -5.58 -7.81 -3.27
C GLU A 148 -6.83 -8.18 -4.07
N GLU A 149 -7.91 -8.47 -3.38
CA GLU A 149 -9.14 -8.89 -4.05
C GLU A 149 -9.92 -7.72 -4.66
N TYR A 150 -9.96 -6.58 -3.98
CA TYR A 150 -10.84 -5.49 -4.38
C TYR A 150 -10.17 -4.29 -5.04
N LEU A 151 -8.85 -4.28 -5.13
CA LEU A 151 -8.13 -3.22 -5.81
C LEU A 151 -7.92 -3.61 -7.28
N THR A 152 -8.22 -2.68 -8.17
CA THR A 152 -7.97 -2.90 -9.60
C THR A 152 -7.16 -1.74 -10.13
N VAL A 153 -6.11 -2.03 -10.87
CA VAL A 153 -5.28 -1.01 -11.49
C VAL A 153 -5.35 -1.19 -13.00
N GLU A 154 -5.70 -0.12 -13.69
CA GLU A 154 -5.81 -0.13 -15.15
C GLU A 154 -4.50 0.16 -15.83
#